data_4d9215d3e4a197fa11c72be9f68673b2
#
_entry.id   4d9215d3e4a197fa11c72be9f68673b2
#
_cell.length_a   1.000
_cell.length_b   1.000
_cell.length_c   1.000
_cell.angle_alpha   90.00
_cell.angle_beta   90.00
_cell.angle_gamma   90.00
#
_symmetry.space_group_name_H-M   'P 1'
#
loop_
_entity.id
_entity.type
_entity.pdbx_description
1 polymer ?
#
loop_
_entity_poly.entity_id
_entity_poly.type
_entity_poly.pdbx_seq_one_letter_code
_entity_poly.pdbx_strand_id
1 'polypeptide(L)'
;MTKNPSLLKNPEIDSWISFSRDGLINVRIGKVDIGQKISTAIERIVSEELDLDPKRIVMVMPDTILSPNEGMTSGSNSMEESGNAIRLAAATIRETLIEMASRKLNVSIASLEVTDGMISSRETDRTTNYWDLQEGRLFNKAINVEAKVKPGNHYGKSQELYSGADITNIVTGSYKFIQDVNLNPMLHARPVRPPNINSKLCQIDVEVEKHLKKNGITVIRNGSFLAVAGTDEYEVIKAADTIKKSAVWKQLRRFDPASIFEQLKNNKRISLQVVDGVPTERPIVSETT
;
A
#
# COMPACT_ATOMS: atom_id res chain seq x y z
N MET A 1 -17.04 5.39 20.21
CA MET A 1 -16.39 4.60 19.14
C MET A 1 -15.35 5.47 18.46
N THR A 2 -14.10 5.08 18.48
CA THR A 2 -13.03 5.74 17.71
C THR A 2 -13.39 5.64 16.24
N LYS A 3 -13.56 6.79 15.58
CA LYS A 3 -13.93 6.83 14.16
C LYS A 3 -12.73 6.29 13.36
N ASN A 4 -12.90 5.16 12.64
CA ASN A 4 -11.88 4.59 11.79
C ASN A 4 -11.43 5.63 10.73
N PRO A 5 -10.14 6.04 10.72
CA PRO A 5 -9.66 7.11 9.84
C PRO A 5 -9.80 6.76 8.35
N SER A 6 -9.68 5.49 8.00
CA SER A 6 -9.81 5.01 6.61
C SER A 6 -11.24 5.15 6.11
N LEU A 7 -12.25 4.83 6.94
CA LEU A 7 -13.67 5.00 6.59
C LEU A 7 -14.07 6.47 6.50
N LEU A 8 -13.53 7.33 7.37
CA LEU A 8 -13.82 8.76 7.30
C LEU A 8 -13.40 9.39 5.96
N LYS A 9 -12.31 8.92 5.39
CA LYS A 9 -11.80 9.40 4.10
C LYS A 9 -12.44 8.71 2.91
N ASN A 10 -12.84 7.46 3.07
CA ASN A 10 -13.34 6.61 1.99
C ASN A 10 -14.63 5.89 2.44
N PRO A 11 -15.75 6.61 2.58
CA PRO A 11 -16.98 6.06 3.16
C PRO A 11 -17.76 5.13 2.21
N GLU A 12 -17.47 5.15 0.91
CA GLU A 12 -18.26 4.42 -0.10
C GLU A 12 -17.78 2.98 -0.27
N ILE A 13 -18.72 2.03 -0.37
CA ILE A 13 -18.44 0.60 -0.63
C ILE A 13 -17.56 0.43 -1.87
N ASP A 14 -17.89 1.14 -2.93
CA ASP A 14 -17.28 0.99 -4.26
C ASP A 14 -15.80 1.41 -4.30
N SER A 15 -15.32 2.14 -3.28
CA SER A 15 -13.89 2.42 -3.08
C SER A 15 -13.10 1.19 -2.65
N TRP A 16 -13.75 0.20 -2.04
CA TRP A 16 -13.10 -0.96 -1.44
C TRP A 16 -13.38 -2.26 -2.19
N ILE A 17 -14.63 -2.51 -2.56
CA ILE A 17 -15.07 -3.77 -3.14
C ILE A 17 -15.94 -3.50 -4.36
N SER A 18 -15.67 -4.22 -5.45
CA SER A 18 -16.51 -4.21 -6.64
C SER A 18 -16.66 -5.63 -7.21
N PHE A 19 -17.80 -5.89 -7.79
CA PHE A 19 -18.15 -7.17 -8.41
C PHE A 19 -17.88 -7.13 -9.91
N SER A 20 -17.17 -8.11 -10.42
CA SER A 20 -16.95 -8.29 -11.85
C SER A 20 -17.94 -9.31 -12.44
N ARG A 21 -18.18 -9.22 -13.76
CA ARG A 21 -19.18 -10.09 -14.41
C ARG A 21 -18.76 -11.55 -14.55
N ASP A 22 -17.49 -11.85 -14.37
CA ASP A 22 -16.89 -13.18 -14.47
C ASP A 22 -16.99 -14.00 -13.17
N GLY A 23 -17.75 -13.54 -12.20
CA GLY A 23 -17.94 -14.24 -10.93
C GLY A 23 -16.83 -14.01 -9.92
N LEU A 24 -16.01 -12.99 -10.11
CA LEU A 24 -14.96 -12.55 -9.19
C LEU A 24 -15.36 -11.25 -8.47
N ILE A 25 -14.68 -10.94 -7.40
CA ILE A 25 -14.73 -9.64 -6.74
C ILE A 25 -13.35 -9.03 -6.65
N ASN A 26 -13.27 -7.74 -6.95
CA ASN A 26 -12.05 -6.97 -6.81
C ASN A 26 -12.06 -6.26 -5.46
N VAL A 27 -11.00 -6.44 -4.69
CA VAL A 27 -10.81 -5.84 -3.36
C VAL A 27 -9.63 -4.89 -3.41
N ARG A 28 -9.82 -3.69 -2.92
CA ARG A 28 -8.83 -2.60 -2.91
C ARG A 28 -8.56 -2.16 -1.50
N ILE A 29 -7.30 -1.90 -1.21
CA ILE A 29 -6.85 -1.23 0.01
C ILE A 29 -5.77 -0.21 -0.36
N GLY A 30 -5.59 0.82 0.45
CA GLY A 30 -4.52 1.80 0.26
C GLY A 30 -3.21 1.44 0.98
N LYS A 31 -3.24 0.41 1.84
CA LYS A 31 -2.02 -0.09 2.51
C LYS A 31 -1.26 -1.05 1.60
N VAL A 32 0.06 -0.89 1.55
CA VAL A 32 0.95 -1.64 0.67
C VAL A 32 1.50 -2.87 1.40
N ASP A 33 1.62 -3.97 0.67
CA ASP A 33 2.33 -5.16 1.15
C ASP A 33 3.84 -4.92 1.10
N ILE A 34 4.47 -4.91 2.27
CA ILE A 34 5.91 -4.73 2.47
C ILE A 34 6.56 -5.99 3.09
N GLY A 35 5.95 -7.15 2.85
CA GLY A 35 6.34 -8.44 3.40
C GLY A 35 5.50 -8.91 4.58
N GLN A 36 4.57 -8.09 5.12
CA GLN A 36 3.68 -8.42 6.23
C GLN A 36 2.41 -9.17 5.82
N LYS A 37 2.21 -9.41 4.51
CA LYS A 37 1.09 -10.18 3.95
C LYS A 37 -0.30 -9.62 4.30
N ILE A 38 -0.44 -8.30 4.30
CA ILE A 38 -1.73 -7.65 4.55
C ILE A 38 -2.77 -8.04 3.51
N SER A 39 -2.38 -8.19 2.25
CA SER A 39 -3.29 -8.60 1.17
C SER A 39 -3.95 -9.95 1.47
N THR A 40 -3.18 -10.95 1.93
CA THR A 40 -3.70 -12.26 2.32
C THR A 40 -4.66 -12.17 3.51
N ALA A 41 -4.37 -11.31 4.49
CA ALA A 41 -5.25 -11.12 5.64
C ALA A 41 -6.58 -10.46 5.22
N ILE A 42 -6.55 -9.48 4.35
CA ILE A 42 -7.75 -8.82 3.81
C ILE A 42 -8.59 -9.78 2.97
N GLU A 43 -7.96 -10.57 2.09
CA GLU A 43 -8.63 -11.61 1.29
C GLU A 43 -9.43 -12.55 2.19
N ARG A 44 -8.84 -13.01 3.29
CA ARG A 44 -9.52 -13.87 4.28
C ARG A 44 -10.69 -13.18 4.96
N ILE A 45 -10.53 -11.95 5.39
CA ILE A 45 -11.62 -11.18 6.00
C ILE A 45 -12.81 -11.10 5.04
N VAL A 46 -12.56 -10.77 3.78
CA VAL A 46 -13.62 -10.67 2.76
C VAL A 46 -14.25 -12.02 2.46
N SER A 47 -13.44 -13.07 2.32
CA SER A 47 -13.89 -14.44 2.13
C SER A 47 -14.86 -14.90 3.24
N GLU A 48 -14.49 -14.65 4.49
CA GLU A 48 -15.31 -15.01 5.65
C GLU A 48 -16.57 -14.17 5.76
N GLU A 49 -16.47 -12.86 5.59
CA GLU A 49 -17.66 -11.98 5.70
C GLU A 49 -18.68 -12.20 4.59
N LEU A 50 -18.23 -12.52 3.37
CA LEU A 50 -19.11 -12.73 2.21
C LEU A 50 -19.43 -14.20 1.91
N ASP A 51 -18.96 -15.17 2.68
CA ASP A 51 -19.12 -16.61 2.40
C ASP A 51 -18.61 -17.02 1.02
N LEU A 52 -17.47 -16.47 0.59
CA LEU A 52 -16.89 -16.76 -0.72
C LEU A 52 -15.66 -17.66 -0.63
N ASP A 53 -15.44 -18.49 -1.65
CA ASP A 53 -14.13 -19.12 -1.85
C ASP A 53 -13.07 -18.03 -2.05
N PRO A 54 -11.91 -18.06 -1.37
CA PRO A 54 -10.84 -17.12 -1.61
C PRO A 54 -10.44 -16.95 -3.07
N LYS A 55 -10.57 -18.01 -3.89
CA LYS A 55 -10.29 -17.97 -5.33
C LYS A 55 -11.17 -17.01 -6.12
N ARG A 56 -12.31 -16.58 -5.55
CA ARG A 56 -13.17 -15.56 -6.16
C ARG A 56 -12.73 -14.13 -5.83
N ILE A 57 -11.71 -13.97 -4.99
CA ILE A 57 -11.26 -12.68 -4.52
C ILE A 57 -9.96 -12.28 -5.24
N VAL A 58 -9.99 -11.16 -5.92
CA VAL A 58 -8.83 -10.55 -6.57
C VAL A 58 -8.38 -9.35 -5.76
N MET A 59 -7.25 -9.49 -5.08
CA MET A 59 -6.61 -8.34 -4.44
C MET A 59 -5.99 -7.45 -5.50
N VAL A 60 -6.55 -6.26 -5.68
CA VAL A 60 -6.01 -5.27 -6.62
C VAL A 60 -4.78 -4.63 -5.98
N MET A 61 -3.66 -4.61 -6.71
CA MET A 61 -2.45 -3.92 -6.22
C MET A 61 -2.75 -2.45 -5.93
N PRO A 62 -2.18 -1.87 -4.86
CA PRO A 62 -2.37 -0.47 -4.53
C PRO A 62 -2.03 0.44 -5.70
N ASP A 63 -2.96 1.29 -6.05
CA ASP A 63 -2.88 2.23 -7.15
C ASP A 63 -3.33 3.62 -6.67
N THR A 64 -2.64 4.68 -7.10
CA THR A 64 -2.89 6.04 -6.61
C THR A 64 -4.20 6.64 -7.11
N ILE A 65 -4.87 6.02 -8.10
CA ILE A 65 -6.14 6.45 -8.66
C ILE A 65 -7.29 5.56 -8.16
N LEU A 66 -7.07 4.24 -8.11
CA LEU A 66 -8.12 3.26 -7.86
C LEU A 66 -8.27 2.87 -6.38
N SER A 67 -7.19 2.93 -5.61
CA SER A 67 -7.22 2.50 -4.21
C SER A 67 -7.71 3.60 -3.27
N PRO A 68 -8.38 3.25 -2.17
CA PRO A 68 -8.76 4.21 -1.15
C PRO A 68 -7.51 4.89 -0.57
N ASN A 69 -7.58 6.20 -0.36
CA ASN A 69 -6.47 6.94 0.24
C ASN A 69 -6.43 6.72 1.76
N GLU A 70 -5.60 5.78 2.18
CA GLU A 70 -5.40 5.43 3.58
C GLU A 70 -4.09 5.99 4.17
N GLY A 71 -3.39 6.83 3.40
CA GLY A 71 -2.11 7.38 3.80
C GLY A 71 -0.99 6.32 3.82
N MET A 72 0.01 6.54 4.68
CA MET A 72 1.22 5.72 4.74
C MET A 72 0.96 4.35 5.38
N THR A 73 1.63 3.31 4.87
CA THR A 73 1.69 1.99 5.52
C THR A 73 2.74 2.03 6.62
N SER A 74 2.31 2.27 7.85
CA SER A 74 3.19 2.43 9.02
C SER A 74 2.43 2.17 10.32
N GLY A 75 3.12 2.15 11.45
CA GLY A 75 2.53 2.13 12.79
C GLY A 75 1.76 0.87 13.15
N SER A 76 1.88 -0.21 12.38
CA SER A 76 1.09 -1.46 12.53
C SER A 76 -0.43 -1.28 12.39
N ASN A 77 -0.88 -0.22 11.75
CA ASN A 77 -2.30 0.16 11.68
C ASN A 77 -3.07 -0.56 10.55
N SER A 78 -2.40 -1.33 9.69
CA SER A 78 -3.06 -1.94 8.52
C SER A 78 -4.27 -2.80 8.86
N MET A 79 -4.18 -3.62 9.92
CA MET A 79 -5.33 -4.43 10.35
C MET A 79 -6.38 -3.60 11.11
N GLU A 80 -5.94 -2.68 11.96
CA GLU A 80 -6.85 -1.82 12.72
C GLU A 80 -7.64 -0.87 11.83
N GLU A 81 -7.00 -0.25 10.85
CA GLU A 81 -7.63 0.69 9.94
C GLU A 81 -8.27 -0.01 8.73
N SER A 82 -7.46 -0.58 7.83
CA SER A 82 -7.95 -1.23 6.60
C SER A 82 -8.74 -2.50 6.88
N GLY A 83 -8.24 -3.36 7.79
CA GLY A 83 -8.91 -4.61 8.15
C GLY A 83 -10.32 -4.39 8.69
N ASN A 84 -10.50 -3.44 9.60
CA ASN A 84 -11.83 -3.10 10.10
C ASN A 84 -12.69 -2.38 9.07
N ALA A 85 -12.12 -1.51 8.23
CA ALA A 85 -12.86 -0.83 7.17
C ALA A 85 -13.42 -1.81 6.15
N ILE A 86 -12.58 -2.72 5.65
CA ILE A 86 -12.99 -3.73 4.66
C ILE A 86 -13.98 -4.73 5.24
N ARG A 87 -13.83 -5.07 6.52
CA ARG A 87 -14.77 -5.94 7.23
C ARG A 87 -16.17 -5.34 7.27
N LEU A 88 -16.28 -4.06 7.61
CA LEU A 88 -17.55 -3.34 7.61
C LEU A 88 -18.12 -3.17 6.20
N ALA A 89 -17.27 -2.93 5.20
CA ALA A 89 -17.68 -2.88 3.81
C ALA A 89 -18.29 -4.21 3.36
N ALA A 90 -17.61 -5.32 3.62
CA ALA A 90 -18.08 -6.67 3.29
C ALA A 90 -19.37 -7.04 4.04
N ALA A 91 -19.46 -6.70 5.34
CA ALA A 91 -20.69 -6.90 6.11
C ALA A 91 -21.87 -6.09 5.54
N THR A 92 -21.64 -4.83 5.15
CA THR A 92 -22.65 -3.97 4.52
C THR A 92 -23.12 -4.55 3.18
N ILE A 93 -22.19 -5.07 2.38
CA ILE A 93 -22.50 -5.74 1.11
C ILE A 93 -23.34 -6.97 1.37
N ARG A 94 -22.96 -7.85 2.29
CA ARG A 94 -23.70 -9.05 2.65
C ARG A 94 -25.15 -8.72 3.05
N GLU A 95 -25.33 -7.79 3.97
CA GLU A 95 -26.67 -7.33 4.41
C GLU A 95 -27.49 -6.84 3.21
N THR A 96 -26.90 -6.01 2.35
CA THR A 96 -27.57 -5.47 1.16
C THR A 96 -27.99 -6.55 0.19
N LEU A 97 -27.10 -7.51 -0.12
CA LEU A 97 -27.36 -8.58 -1.06
C LEU A 97 -28.40 -9.59 -0.50
N ILE A 98 -28.39 -9.87 0.79
CA ILE A 98 -29.38 -10.71 1.45
C ILE A 98 -30.76 -10.03 1.40
N GLU A 99 -30.86 -8.73 1.64
CA GLU A 99 -32.11 -7.99 1.49
C GLU A 99 -32.62 -8.01 0.03
N MET A 100 -31.74 -7.85 -0.94
CA MET A 100 -32.09 -7.93 -2.36
C MET A 100 -32.59 -9.35 -2.72
N ALA A 101 -31.92 -10.40 -2.22
CA ALA A 101 -32.33 -11.79 -2.42
C ALA A 101 -33.68 -12.07 -1.80
N SER A 102 -33.94 -11.63 -0.58
CA SER A 102 -35.22 -11.77 0.10
C SER A 102 -36.37 -11.20 -0.73
N ARG A 103 -36.19 -10.01 -1.27
CA ARG A 103 -37.16 -9.35 -2.16
C ARG A 103 -37.32 -10.12 -3.49
N LYS A 104 -36.23 -10.50 -4.15
CA LYS A 104 -36.24 -11.21 -5.43
C LYS A 104 -36.89 -12.59 -5.33
N LEU A 105 -36.57 -13.33 -4.28
CA LEU A 105 -37.06 -14.68 -4.05
C LEU A 105 -38.43 -14.72 -3.34
N ASN A 106 -38.87 -13.58 -2.81
CA ASN A 106 -40.10 -13.44 -2.00
C ASN A 106 -40.12 -14.41 -0.81
N VAL A 107 -39.06 -14.40 0.00
CA VAL A 107 -38.87 -15.21 1.21
C VAL A 107 -38.32 -14.39 2.36
N SER A 108 -38.43 -14.88 3.60
CA SER A 108 -37.88 -14.25 4.77
C SER A 108 -36.34 -14.22 4.71
N ILE A 109 -35.73 -13.11 5.18
CA ILE A 109 -34.25 -13.05 5.35
C ILE A 109 -33.75 -14.19 6.23
N ALA A 110 -34.51 -14.56 7.27
CA ALA A 110 -34.14 -15.60 8.21
C ALA A 110 -34.07 -17.01 7.59
N SER A 111 -34.72 -17.22 6.44
CA SER A 111 -34.68 -18.48 5.70
C SER A 111 -33.55 -18.59 4.69
N LEU A 112 -32.78 -17.49 4.49
CA LEU A 112 -31.72 -17.46 3.50
C LEU A 112 -30.38 -17.95 4.07
N GLU A 113 -29.69 -18.75 3.25
CA GLU A 113 -28.33 -19.23 3.48
C GLU A 113 -27.44 -18.86 2.30
N VAL A 114 -26.16 -18.60 2.61
CA VAL A 114 -25.16 -18.27 1.59
C VAL A 114 -24.05 -19.30 1.59
N THR A 115 -23.70 -19.80 0.41
CA THR A 115 -22.58 -20.68 0.20
C THR A 115 -21.88 -20.29 -1.10
N ASP A 116 -20.65 -19.87 -1.01
CA ASP A 116 -19.83 -19.40 -2.16
C ASP A 116 -20.56 -18.39 -3.06
N GLY A 117 -21.24 -17.42 -2.42
CA GLY A 117 -22.01 -16.37 -3.10
C GLY A 117 -23.36 -16.82 -3.68
N MET A 118 -23.67 -18.10 -3.61
CA MET A 118 -25.02 -18.62 -3.90
C MET A 118 -25.92 -18.42 -2.69
N ILE A 119 -27.10 -17.85 -2.92
CA ILE A 119 -28.11 -17.62 -1.89
C ILE A 119 -29.26 -18.59 -2.14
N SER A 120 -29.57 -19.44 -1.19
CA SER A 120 -30.66 -20.39 -1.21
C SER A 120 -31.64 -20.17 -0.07
N SER A 121 -32.90 -20.52 -0.28
CA SER A 121 -33.92 -20.49 0.79
C SER A 121 -34.07 -21.88 1.38
N ARG A 122 -34.13 -21.99 2.71
CA ARG A 122 -34.50 -23.25 3.41
C ARG A 122 -35.95 -23.60 3.29
N GLU A 123 -36.80 -22.66 2.90
CA GLU A 123 -38.25 -22.82 2.82
C GLU A 123 -38.73 -23.13 1.41
N THR A 124 -37.88 -22.87 0.39
CA THR A 124 -38.24 -23.05 -1.02
C THR A 124 -37.03 -23.50 -1.82
N ASP A 125 -37.22 -24.08 -3.01
CA ASP A 125 -36.13 -24.44 -3.93
C ASP A 125 -35.58 -23.23 -4.72
N ARG A 126 -35.94 -22.02 -4.32
CA ARG A 126 -35.51 -20.81 -5.02
C ARG A 126 -34.09 -20.41 -4.62
N THR A 127 -33.32 -20.05 -5.62
CA THR A 127 -31.94 -19.64 -5.48
C THR A 127 -31.65 -18.37 -6.27
N THR A 128 -30.64 -17.63 -5.88
CA THR A 128 -30.02 -16.55 -6.64
C THR A 128 -28.53 -16.50 -6.26
N ASN A 129 -27.78 -15.59 -6.81
CA ASN A 129 -26.38 -15.37 -6.40
C ASN A 129 -26.03 -13.88 -6.34
N TYR A 130 -24.89 -13.56 -5.79
CA TYR A 130 -24.43 -12.21 -5.61
C TYR A 130 -24.29 -11.44 -6.93
N TRP A 131 -23.80 -12.10 -7.97
CA TRP A 131 -23.56 -11.47 -9.28
C TRP A 131 -24.85 -11.21 -10.05
N ASP A 132 -25.84 -12.11 -9.95
CA ASP A 132 -27.18 -11.91 -10.50
C ASP A 132 -27.97 -10.81 -9.80
N LEU A 133 -27.63 -10.49 -8.57
CA LEU A 133 -28.24 -9.38 -7.82
C LEU A 133 -27.55 -8.07 -8.14
N GLN A 134 -26.21 -8.09 -8.27
CA GLN A 134 -25.40 -6.90 -8.46
C GLN A 134 -25.30 -6.46 -9.94
N GLU A 135 -25.36 -7.43 -10.88
CA GLU A 135 -25.33 -7.20 -12.34
C GLU A 135 -24.11 -6.37 -12.82
N GLY A 136 -23.03 -6.36 -12.06
CA GLY A 136 -21.83 -5.54 -12.36
C GLY A 136 -22.04 -4.04 -12.21
N ARG A 137 -23.07 -3.61 -11.48
CA ARG A 137 -23.32 -2.19 -11.16
C ARG A 137 -22.52 -1.76 -9.93
N LEU A 138 -22.40 -0.45 -9.71
CA LEU A 138 -21.90 0.10 -8.46
C LEU A 138 -22.98 -0.01 -7.38
N PHE A 139 -22.55 -0.18 -6.12
CA PHE A 139 -23.47 -0.14 -4.98
C PHE A 139 -24.03 1.27 -4.75
N ASN A 140 -23.22 2.30 -5.03
CA ASN A 140 -23.55 3.71 -4.77
C ASN A 140 -24.10 3.90 -3.34
N LYS A 141 -23.43 3.27 -2.37
CA LYS A 141 -23.88 3.19 -0.99
C LYS A 141 -22.72 3.37 -0.04
N ALA A 142 -22.92 4.19 0.98
CA ALA A 142 -21.97 4.32 2.07
C ALA A 142 -21.91 3.05 2.93
N ILE A 143 -20.75 2.77 3.48
CA ILE A 143 -20.52 1.68 4.42
C ILE A 143 -21.30 1.97 5.70
N ASN A 144 -22.11 1.01 6.12
CA ASN A 144 -22.81 1.06 7.38
C ASN A 144 -21.84 0.70 8.53
N VAL A 145 -21.50 1.69 9.35
CA VAL A 145 -20.59 1.49 10.50
C VAL A 145 -21.20 0.62 11.61
N GLU A 146 -22.52 0.41 11.59
CA GLU A 146 -23.25 -0.47 12.50
C GLU A 146 -23.59 -1.83 11.88
N ALA A 147 -23.05 -2.13 10.68
CA ALA A 147 -23.26 -3.42 10.02
C ALA A 147 -22.82 -4.58 10.93
N LYS A 148 -23.61 -5.63 10.94
CA LYS A 148 -23.36 -6.82 11.77
C LYS A 148 -22.25 -7.67 11.15
N VAL A 149 -21.02 -7.46 11.61
CA VAL A 149 -19.89 -8.34 11.25
C VAL A 149 -20.06 -9.73 11.86
N LYS A 150 -19.61 -10.75 11.18
CA LYS A 150 -19.64 -12.13 11.72
C LYS A 150 -18.73 -12.24 12.95
N PRO A 151 -19.16 -12.92 14.00
CA PRO A 151 -18.28 -13.20 15.13
C PRO A 151 -17.16 -14.17 14.72
N GLY A 152 -15.96 -14.00 15.33
CA GLY A 152 -14.77 -14.75 14.93
C GLY A 152 -14.89 -16.28 15.01
N ASN A 153 -15.76 -16.79 15.89
CA ASN A 153 -16.06 -18.22 15.99
C ASN A 153 -16.87 -18.78 14.80
N HIS A 154 -17.39 -17.92 13.94
CA HIS A 154 -18.06 -18.30 12.69
C HIS A 154 -17.10 -18.29 11.49
N TYR A 155 -15.84 -17.93 11.69
CA TYR A 155 -14.83 -17.98 10.63
C TYR A 155 -14.35 -19.42 10.46
N GLY A 156 -14.88 -20.09 9.43
CA GLY A 156 -14.56 -21.49 9.13
C GLY A 156 -13.36 -21.66 8.23
N LYS A 157 -13.26 -20.80 7.22
CA LYS A 157 -12.25 -20.89 6.16
C LYS A 157 -10.86 -20.44 6.63
N SER A 158 -10.79 -19.55 7.63
CA SER A 158 -9.53 -19.09 8.20
C SER A 158 -8.76 -20.14 9.01
N GLN A 159 -9.41 -21.27 9.34
CA GLN A 159 -8.80 -22.38 10.06
C GLN A 159 -8.00 -23.31 9.14
N GLU A 160 -8.23 -23.28 7.85
CA GLU A 160 -7.40 -24.02 6.91
C GLU A 160 -6.01 -23.41 6.80
N LEU A 161 -4.98 -24.28 6.70
CA LEU A 161 -3.60 -23.84 6.42
C LEU A 161 -3.54 -23.22 5.04
N TYR A 162 -3.67 -21.91 4.99
CA TYR A 162 -3.65 -21.13 3.77
C TYR A 162 -2.26 -20.56 3.54
N SER A 163 -1.58 -21.01 2.49
CA SER A 163 -0.41 -20.34 1.98
C SER A 163 -0.87 -19.04 1.29
N GLY A 164 -0.26 -17.90 1.61
CA GLY A 164 -0.64 -16.63 0.98
C GLY A 164 -0.76 -16.76 -0.54
N ALA A 165 -1.76 -16.11 -1.13
CA ALA A 165 -2.12 -16.23 -2.55
C ALA A 165 -0.95 -16.01 -3.53
N ASP A 166 0.02 -15.21 -3.13
CA ASP A 166 1.19 -14.84 -3.93
C ASP A 166 2.46 -15.67 -3.66
N ILE A 167 2.47 -16.55 -2.64
CA ILE A 167 3.67 -17.31 -2.22
C ILE A 167 4.22 -18.14 -3.36
N THR A 168 3.39 -18.86 -4.09
CA THR A 168 3.81 -19.67 -5.22
C THR A 168 4.51 -18.81 -6.28
N ASN A 169 3.94 -17.66 -6.61
CA ASN A 169 4.50 -16.74 -7.59
C ASN A 169 5.84 -16.15 -7.12
N ILE A 170 5.97 -15.86 -5.82
CA ILE A 170 7.21 -15.34 -5.24
C ILE A 170 8.33 -16.41 -5.32
N VAL A 171 8.06 -17.63 -4.85
CA VAL A 171 9.09 -18.69 -4.80
C VAL A 171 9.48 -19.22 -6.18
N THR A 172 8.59 -19.09 -7.16
CA THR A 172 8.88 -19.48 -8.56
C THR A 172 9.46 -18.34 -9.40
N GLY A 173 9.55 -17.10 -8.84
CA GLY A 173 10.05 -15.91 -9.52
C GLY A 173 9.08 -15.33 -10.57
N SER A 174 7.82 -15.77 -10.60
CA SER A 174 6.80 -15.20 -11.50
C SER A 174 6.17 -13.91 -10.95
N TYR A 175 6.28 -13.68 -9.63
CA TYR A 175 5.86 -12.43 -9.01
C TYR A 175 6.80 -11.29 -9.42
N LYS A 176 6.23 -10.15 -9.83
CA LYS A 176 7.00 -8.99 -10.25
C LYS A 176 7.04 -7.94 -9.16
N PHE A 177 8.22 -7.72 -8.60
CA PHE A 177 8.50 -6.59 -7.73
C PHE A 177 8.82 -5.34 -8.57
N ILE A 178 8.87 -4.17 -7.93
CA ILE A 178 9.15 -2.90 -8.61
C ILE A 178 10.51 -2.93 -9.35
N GLN A 179 11.51 -3.58 -8.76
CA GLN A 179 12.83 -3.72 -9.38
C GLN A 179 12.86 -4.68 -10.58
N ASP A 180 11.83 -5.49 -10.78
CA ASP A 180 11.69 -6.40 -11.91
C ASP A 180 10.94 -5.76 -13.10
N VAL A 181 10.45 -4.53 -12.90
CA VAL A 181 9.76 -3.80 -13.96
C VAL A 181 10.76 -3.32 -14.99
N ASN A 182 10.55 -3.75 -16.22
CA ASN A 182 11.37 -3.37 -17.37
C ASN A 182 10.47 -2.71 -18.43
N LEU A 183 10.73 -1.45 -18.71
CA LEU A 183 10.03 -0.66 -19.72
C LEU A 183 10.93 -0.46 -20.93
N ASN A 184 10.39 -0.49 -22.12
CA ASN A 184 11.15 -0.24 -23.33
C ASN A 184 10.70 1.07 -24.00
N PRO A 185 11.55 2.09 -24.09
CA PRO A 185 12.94 2.19 -23.60
C PRO A 185 13.01 2.51 -22.09
N MET A 186 14.00 1.96 -21.39
CA MET A 186 14.29 2.26 -19.99
C MET A 186 15.74 2.74 -19.82
N LEU A 187 15.93 3.71 -18.93
CA LEU A 187 17.25 4.15 -18.51
C LEU A 187 17.54 3.65 -17.10
N HIS A 188 18.72 3.10 -16.92
CA HIS A 188 19.30 2.82 -15.62
C HIS A 188 20.07 4.05 -15.15
N ALA A 189 19.94 4.40 -13.87
CA ALA A 189 20.65 5.54 -13.29
C ALA A 189 21.30 5.19 -11.95
N ARG A 190 22.45 5.78 -11.67
CA ARG A 190 23.15 5.64 -10.39
C ARG A 190 23.58 7.01 -9.87
N PRO A 191 23.12 7.41 -8.66
CA PRO A 191 23.62 8.61 -8.01
C PRO A 191 25.06 8.39 -7.52
N VAL A 192 25.89 9.40 -7.68
CA VAL A 192 27.27 9.43 -7.17
C VAL A 192 27.28 10.32 -5.93
N ARG A 193 27.41 9.68 -4.78
CA ARG A 193 27.36 10.36 -3.49
C ARG A 193 28.74 10.86 -3.07
N PRO A 194 28.81 12.00 -2.36
CA PRO A 194 30.05 12.46 -1.76
C PRO A 194 30.56 11.51 -0.69
N PRO A 195 31.88 11.48 -0.42
CA PRO A 195 32.46 10.62 0.61
C PRO A 195 32.06 11.01 2.03
N ASN A 196 31.67 12.27 2.24
CA ASN A 196 31.27 12.81 3.53
C ASN A 196 29.95 13.60 3.44
N ILE A 197 29.18 13.61 4.53
CA ILE A 197 28.01 14.46 4.69
C ILE A 197 28.42 15.93 4.61
N ASN A 198 27.53 16.79 4.12
CA ASN A 198 27.78 18.23 3.97
C ASN A 198 28.98 18.55 3.05
N SER A 199 29.12 17.83 1.97
CA SER A 199 30.11 18.10 0.94
C SER A 199 29.50 18.79 -0.27
N LYS A 200 30.27 19.68 -0.89
CA LYS A 200 29.93 20.36 -2.14
C LYS A 200 30.76 19.79 -3.27
N LEU A 201 30.10 19.46 -4.38
CA LEU A 201 30.79 19.07 -5.60
C LEU A 201 31.50 20.29 -6.20
N CYS A 202 32.80 20.23 -6.31
CA CYS A 202 33.62 21.27 -6.90
C CYS A 202 33.85 21.05 -8.38
N GLN A 203 34.33 19.86 -8.73
CA GLN A 203 34.77 19.56 -10.08
C GLN A 203 34.55 18.09 -10.41
N ILE A 204 34.38 17.81 -11.69
CA ILE A 204 34.43 16.50 -12.33
C ILE A 204 35.52 16.57 -13.40
N ASP A 205 36.28 15.52 -13.60
CA ASP A 205 37.26 15.45 -14.68
C ASP A 205 36.54 15.49 -16.04
N VAL A 206 36.86 16.50 -16.84
CA VAL A 206 36.24 16.76 -18.15
C VAL A 206 36.50 15.62 -19.14
N GLU A 207 37.68 15.02 -19.09
CA GLU A 207 38.02 13.92 -20.02
C GLU A 207 37.26 12.64 -19.64
N VAL A 208 37.08 12.38 -18.37
CA VAL A 208 36.21 11.29 -17.88
C VAL A 208 34.77 11.51 -18.34
N GLU A 209 34.23 12.73 -18.19
CA GLU A 209 32.86 13.05 -18.63
C GLU A 209 32.70 12.86 -20.13
N LYS A 210 33.65 13.34 -20.95
CA LYS A 210 33.67 13.17 -22.40
C LYS A 210 33.71 11.69 -22.78
N HIS A 211 34.59 10.91 -22.13
CA HIS A 211 34.69 9.49 -22.35
C HIS A 211 33.39 8.73 -22.09
N LEU A 212 32.75 9.00 -20.95
CA LEU A 212 31.47 8.41 -20.59
C LEU A 212 30.37 8.77 -21.60
N LYS A 213 30.31 10.04 -22.00
CA LYS A 213 29.35 10.49 -23.02
C LYS A 213 29.54 9.79 -24.37
N LYS A 214 30.79 9.60 -24.81
CA LYS A 214 31.11 8.89 -26.06
C LYS A 214 30.61 7.43 -26.00
N ASN A 215 30.56 6.84 -24.81
CA ASN A 215 30.07 5.47 -24.57
C ASN A 215 28.58 5.39 -24.24
N GLY A 216 27.79 6.42 -24.54
CA GLY A 216 26.34 6.42 -24.36
C GLY A 216 25.88 6.67 -22.91
N ILE A 217 26.78 7.08 -22.02
CA ILE A 217 26.45 7.43 -20.65
C ILE A 217 26.23 8.91 -20.50
N THR A 218 25.08 9.30 -19.97
CA THR A 218 24.77 10.68 -19.62
C THR A 218 25.23 10.98 -18.20
N VAL A 219 26.05 12.03 -18.04
CA VAL A 219 26.41 12.57 -16.73
C VAL A 219 25.44 13.68 -16.38
N ILE A 220 24.78 13.57 -15.23
CA ILE A 220 23.77 14.50 -14.74
C ILE A 220 24.36 15.24 -13.54
N ARG A 221 24.44 16.57 -13.65
CA ARG A 221 24.89 17.47 -12.58
C ARG A 221 23.84 18.54 -12.31
N ASN A 222 23.45 18.68 -11.06
CA ASN A 222 22.61 19.79 -10.61
C ASN A 222 23.12 20.26 -9.23
N GLY A 223 23.88 21.38 -9.23
CA GLY A 223 24.59 21.84 -8.05
C GLY A 223 25.59 20.78 -7.54
N SER A 224 25.33 20.20 -6.37
CA SER A 224 26.11 19.10 -5.79
C SER A 224 25.51 17.72 -6.04
N PHE A 225 24.34 17.63 -6.68
CA PHE A 225 23.82 16.35 -7.13
C PHE A 225 24.61 15.89 -8.35
N LEU A 226 25.04 14.63 -8.32
CA LEU A 226 25.77 13.97 -9.40
C LEU A 226 25.20 12.59 -9.62
N ALA A 227 24.90 12.24 -10.87
CA ALA A 227 24.44 10.92 -11.26
C ALA A 227 24.94 10.57 -12.67
N VAL A 228 24.88 9.31 -13.01
CA VAL A 228 25.09 8.79 -14.37
C VAL A 228 23.89 7.99 -14.80
N ALA A 229 23.56 8.02 -16.09
CA ALA A 229 22.44 7.27 -16.67
C ALA A 229 22.79 6.72 -18.06
N GLY A 230 22.23 5.57 -18.39
CA GLY A 230 22.40 4.90 -19.69
C GLY A 230 21.44 3.74 -19.85
N THR A 231 21.45 3.09 -21.01
CA THR A 231 20.55 1.98 -21.35
C THR A 231 21.05 0.62 -20.84
N ASP A 232 22.34 0.46 -20.61
CA ASP A 232 22.93 -0.77 -20.07
C ASP A 232 23.25 -0.57 -18.58
N GLU A 233 22.65 -1.41 -17.72
CA GLU A 233 22.79 -1.28 -16.26
C GLU A 233 24.24 -1.47 -15.80
N TYR A 234 24.96 -2.45 -16.37
CA TYR A 234 26.32 -2.74 -15.94
C TYR A 234 27.30 -1.63 -16.36
N GLU A 235 27.13 -1.08 -17.56
CA GLU A 235 27.92 0.08 -18.00
C GLU A 235 27.66 1.32 -17.12
N VAL A 236 26.42 1.52 -16.69
CA VAL A 236 26.08 2.61 -15.75
C VAL A 236 26.72 2.41 -14.37
N ILE A 237 26.81 1.17 -13.86
CA ILE A 237 27.52 0.86 -12.61
C ILE A 237 28.99 1.19 -12.74
N LYS A 238 29.67 0.75 -13.80
CA LYS A 238 31.09 1.06 -14.06
C LYS A 238 31.35 2.56 -14.23
N ALA A 239 30.44 3.23 -14.91
CA ALA A 239 30.49 4.67 -15.10
C ALA A 239 30.36 5.43 -13.75
N ALA A 240 29.47 4.98 -12.87
CA ALA A 240 29.32 5.57 -11.54
C ALA A 240 30.61 5.43 -10.70
N ASP A 241 31.25 4.28 -10.75
CA ASP A 241 32.54 4.03 -10.08
C ASP A 241 33.67 4.89 -10.68
N THR A 242 33.68 5.03 -11.99
CA THR A 242 34.69 5.87 -12.70
C THR A 242 34.57 7.34 -12.33
N ILE A 243 33.34 7.87 -12.40
CA ILE A 243 33.11 9.30 -12.10
C ILE A 243 33.28 9.60 -10.61
N LYS A 244 32.96 8.65 -9.74
CA LYS A 244 33.18 8.75 -8.29
C LYS A 244 34.66 8.98 -7.96
N LYS A 245 35.57 8.32 -8.68
CA LYS A 245 37.02 8.44 -8.51
C LYS A 245 37.55 9.79 -9.03
N SER A 246 36.90 10.39 -10.01
CA SER A 246 37.31 11.65 -10.65
C SER A 246 36.62 12.89 -10.04
N ALA A 247 35.56 12.70 -9.29
CA ALA A 247 34.81 13.81 -8.68
C ALA A 247 35.54 14.39 -7.46
N VAL A 248 35.73 15.72 -7.48
CA VAL A 248 36.35 16.47 -6.38
C VAL A 248 35.27 17.08 -5.51
N TRP A 249 35.30 16.73 -4.24
CA TRP A 249 34.35 17.21 -3.24
C TRP A 249 35.05 18.05 -2.18
N LYS A 250 34.44 19.17 -1.81
CA LYS A 250 34.85 19.98 -0.67
C LYS A 250 33.92 19.76 0.50
N GLN A 251 34.44 19.24 1.61
CA GLN A 251 33.67 19.12 2.84
C GLN A 251 33.45 20.51 3.44
N LEU A 252 32.17 20.89 3.64
CA LEU A 252 31.81 22.21 4.17
C LEU A 252 31.85 22.24 5.70
N ARG A 253 31.43 21.14 6.33
CA ARG A 253 31.45 21.00 7.79
C ARG A 253 31.90 19.59 8.14
N ARG A 254 32.90 19.48 8.99
CA ARG A 254 33.34 18.21 9.52
C ARG A 254 32.32 17.74 10.58
N PHE A 255 31.82 16.56 10.43
CA PHE A 255 31.03 15.90 11.45
C PHE A 255 31.97 15.09 12.35
N ASP A 256 31.90 15.34 13.66
CA ASP A 256 32.66 14.60 14.67
C ASP A 256 31.70 13.69 15.43
N PRO A 257 31.69 12.36 15.16
CA PRO A 257 30.81 11.42 15.84
C PRO A 257 30.99 11.41 17.36
N ALA A 258 32.20 11.68 17.87
CA ALA A 258 32.49 11.64 19.29
C ALA A 258 31.78 12.76 20.08
N SER A 259 31.52 13.88 19.43
CA SER A 259 30.88 15.04 20.06
C SER A 259 29.34 15.10 19.86
N ILE A 260 28.75 14.12 19.20
CA ILE A 260 27.32 14.18 18.80
C ILE A 260 26.36 14.36 19.97
N PHE A 261 26.60 13.66 21.08
CA PHE A 261 25.74 13.76 22.27
C PHE A 261 25.83 15.11 22.95
N GLU A 262 27.02 15.66 23.01
CA GLU A 262 27.23 17.03 23.54
C GLU A 262 26.61 18.09 22.61
N GLN A 263 26.78 17.95 21.31
CA GLN A 263 26.11 18.82 20.34
C GLN A 263 24.59 18.76 20.46
N LEU A 264 24.02 17.57 20.59
CA LEU A 264 22.56 17.39 20.77
C LEU A 264 22.05 18.06 22.05
N LYS A 265 22.80 17.97 23.15
CA LYS A 265 22.44 18.66 24.42
C LYS A 265 22.50 20.18 24.30
N ASN A 266 23.47 20.69 23.57
CA ASN A 266 23.76 22.12 23.45
C ASN A 266 23.07 22.80 22.26
N ASN A 267 22.43 22.03 21.36
CA ASN A 267 21.68 22.59 20.25
C ASN A 267 20.43 23.32 20.73
N LYS A 268 20.09 24.39 20.05
CA LYS A 268 18.82 25.11 20.27
C LYS A 268 17.65 24.13 20.13
N ARG A 269 16.82 24.07 21.14
CA ARG A 269 15.65 23.18 21.21
C ARG A 269 14.39 23.95 20.86
N ILE A 270 13.48 23.28 20.17
CA ILE A 270 12.12 23.74 19.97
C ILE A 270 11.25 22.77 20.77
N SER A 271 10.53 23.29 21.75
CA SER A 271 9.55 22.49 22.50
C SER A 271 8.16 22.80 21.93
N LEU A 272 7.43 21.75 21.59
CA LEU A 272 6.02 21.84 21.20
C LEU A 272 5.18 21.35 22.38
N GLN A 273 4.19 22.13 22.76
CA GLN A 273 3.21 21.68 23.72
C GLN A 273 2.33 20.62 23.02
N VAL A 274 2.10 19.52 23.69
CA VAL A 274 1.20 18.45 23.22
C VAL A 274 -0.09 18.56 24.03
N VAL A 275 -1.21 18.84 23.36
CA VAL A 275 -2.54 18.87 23.96
C VAL A 275 -3.37 17.75 23.31
N ASP A 276 -3.94 16.88 24.11
CA ASP A 276 -4.72 15.71 23.65
C ASP A 276 -3.99 14.83 22.60
N GLY A 277 -2.67 14.66 22.78
CA GLY A 277 -1.84 13.86 21.88
C GLY A 277 -1.43 14.55 20.56
N VAL A 278 -1.85 15.79 20.35
CA VAL A 278 -1.55 16.57 19.13
C VAL A 278 -0.58 17.70 19.45
N PRO A 279 0.57 17.81 18.72
CA PRO A 279 1.45 18.97 18.87
C PRO A 279 0.71 20.26 18.47
N THR A 280 0.80 21.29 19.30
CA THR A 280 0.27 22.62 18.96
C THR A 280 1.14 23.29 17.89
N GLU A 281 0.52 24.07 16.99
CA GLU A 281 1.22 24.72 15.87
C GLU A 281 2.19 25.84 16.31
N ARG A 282 2.19 26.23 17.59
CA ARG A 282 3.08 27.28 18.12
C ARG A 282 4.22 26.66 18.90
N PRO A 283 5.45 26.67 18.35
CA PRO A 283 6.61 26.23 19.09
C PRO A 283 6.87 27.17 20.28
N ILE A 284 7.00 26.58 21.47
CA ILE A 284 7.53 27.31 22.62
C ILE A 284 9.07 27.32 22.44
N VAL A 285 9.61 28.45 22.10
CA VAL A 285 11.07 28.64 22.09
C VAL A 285 11.49 28.86 23.54
N SER A 286 11.99 27.83 24.21
CA SER A 286 12.71 28.04 25.47
C SER A 286 14.11 28.54 25.14
N GLU A 287 14.41 29.80 25.43
CA GLU A 287 15.77 30.28 25.53
C GLU A 287 16.38 29.61 26.77
N THR A 288 17.16 28.57 26.55
CA THR A 288 18.10 28.14 27.60
C THR A 288 19.25 29.10 27.59
N THR A 289 19.30 29.96 28.62
CA THR A 289 20.50 30.71 29.04
C THR A 289 21.64 29.76 29.35
#